data_aab1982e455bff4faa94dfbbcd67ea3d
#
_entry.id   aab1982e455bff4faa94dfbbcd67ea3d
#
_cell.length_a   1.000
_cell.length_b   1.000
_cell.length_c   1.000
_cell.angle_alpha   90.00
_cell.angle_beta   90.00
_cell.angle_gamma   90.00
#
_symmetry.space_group_name_H-M   'P 1'
#
loop_
_entity.id
_entity.type
_entity.pdbx_description
1 polymer ?
#
loop_
_entity_poly.entity_id
_entity_poly.type
_entity_poly.pdbx_seq_one_letter_code
_entity_poly.pdbx_strand_id
1 'polypeptide(L)'
;MSVKNAMTAEFLRSAYGGESMAHMRYLGWADKADKEGFPKIGRLFRAVAYAEQVHATNHFVVLNGDVADTALTAGAVFGMKETAENLVGGIMGEEHEVEQMYPVYYEAAKFQGEKDAMRTFHFALQAEKQHAELFRAARECALAKKD
;
A
#
# COMPACT_ATOMS: atom_id res chain seq x y z
N MET A 1 -14.30 -18.99 -1.37
CA MET A 1 -14.37 -19.45 -2.79
C MET A 1 -13.26 -18.73 -3.53
N SER A 2 -12.49 -19.40 -4.36
CA SER A 2 -11.42 -18.77 -5.14
C SER A 2 -12.01 -17.80 -6.18
N VAL A 3 -11.29 -16.74 -6.48
CA VAL A 3 -11.63 -15.81 -7.56
C VAL A 3 -11.68 -16.56 -8.89
N LYS A 4 -12.74 -16.36 -9.66
CA LYS A 4 -13.00 -17.10 -10.91
C LYS A 4 -12.46 -16.42 -12.15
N ASN A 5 -12.39 -15.09 -12.12
CA ASN A 5 -11.99 -14.27 -13.26
C ASN A 5 -10.49 -13.99 -13.24
N ALA A 6 -9.80 -14.37 -14.31
CA ALA A 6 -8.35 -14.22 -14.43
C ALA A 6 -7.88 -12.77 -14.26
N MET A 7 -8.62 -11.78 -14.79
CA MET A 7 -8.28 -10.37 -14.65
C MET A 7 -8.33 -9.93 -13.17
N THR A 8 -9.39 -10.26 -12.43
CA THR A 8 -9.46 -9.94 -11.00
C THR A 8 -8.37 -10.67 -10.21
N ALA A 9 -8.05 -11.92 -10.57
CA ALA A 9 -6.94 -12.64 -9.95
C ALA A 9 -5.60 -11.94 -10.17
N GLU A 10 -5.33 -11.43 -11.36
CA GLU A 10 -4.11 -10.64 -11.63
C GLU A 10 -4.09 -9.32 -10.85
N PHE A 11 -5.21 -8.65 -10.73
CA PHE A 11 -5.31 -7.42 -9.92
C PHE A 11 -5.05 -7.70 -8.43
N LEU A 12 -5.53 -8.81 -7.89
CA LEU A 12 -5.21 -9.22 -6.51
C LEU A 12 -3.73 -9.55 -6.33
N ARG A 13 -3.08 -10.19 -7.31
CA ARG A 13 -1.64 -10.45 -7.28
C ARG A 13 -0.85 -9.15 -7.34
N SER A 14 -1.22 -8.25 -8.25
CA SER A 14 -0.58 -6.94 -8.38
C SER A 14 -0.70 -6.14 -7.08
N ALA A 15 -1.90 -6.04 -6.51
CA ALA A 15 -2.12 -5.38 -5.23
C ALA A 15 -1.30 -6.02 -4.12
N TYR A 16 -1.37 -7.33 -3.94
CA TYR A 16 -0.56 -8.06 -2.96
C TYR A 16 0.94 -7.73 -3.07
N GLY A 17 1.47 -7.67 -4.29
CA GLY A 17 2.87 -7.31 -4.53
C GLY A 17 3.19 -5.88 -4.14
N GLY A 18 2.35 -4.92 -4.52
CA GLY A 18 2.47 -3.50 -4.18
C GLY A 18 2.46 -3.28 -2.67
N GLU A 19 1.46 -3.81 -1.99
CA GLU A 19 1.30 -3.70 -0.55
C GLU A 19 2.44 -4.37 0.23
N SER A 20 2.87 -5.56 -0.21
CA SER A 20 4.01 -6.25 0.42
C SER A 20 5.29 -5.43 0.32
N MET A 21 5.52 -4.77 -0.82
CA MET A 21 6.67 -3.90 -1.01
C MET A 21 6.53 -2.60 -0.21
N ALA A 22 5.34 -1.99 -0.17
CA ALA A 22 5.06 -0.81 0.64
C ALA A 22 5.30 -1.09 2.12
N HIS A 23 4.81 -2.22 2.63
CA HIS A 23 5.08 -2.67 3.99
C HIS A 23 6.57 -2.66 4.33
N MET A 24 7.39 -3.35 3.53
CA MET A 24 8.84 -3.42 3.80
C MET A 24 9.55 -2.08 3.61
N ARG A 25 9.16 -1.30 2.63
CA ARG A 25 9.69 0.03 2.36
C ARG A 25 9.43 0.98 3.54
N TYR A 26 8.22 1.01 4.06
CA TYR A 26 7.86 1.88 5.18
C TYR A 26 8.56 1.49 6.48
N LEU A 27 8.83 0.21 6.72
CA LEU A 27 9.68 -0.21 7.84
C LEU A 27 11.11 0.35 7.73
N GLY A 28 11.71 0.28 6.53
CA GLY A 28 13.03 0.86 6.29
C GLY A 28 13.05 2.38 6.47
N TRP A 29 12.01 3.07 5.97
CA TRP A 29 11.88 4.53 6.13
C TRP A 29 11.58 4.94 7.58
N ALA A 30 10.89 4.09 8.35
CA ALA A 30 10.70 4.32 9.78
C ALA A 30 12.02 4.36 10.54
N ASP A 31 12.91 3.39 10.27
CA ASP A 31 14.23 3.36 10.90
C ASP A 31 15.11 4.55 10.47
N LYS A 32 14.96 5.02 9.24
CA LYS A 32 15.64 6.24 8.77
C LYS A 32 15.12 7.47 9.51
N ALA A 33 13.80 7.61 9.67
CA ALA A 33 13.19 8.72 10.39
C ALA A 33 13.65 8.78 11.85
N ASP A 34 13.70 7.65 12.54
CA ASP A 34 14.22 7.58 13.91
C ASP A 34 15.66 8.07 14.00
N LYS A 35 16.53 7.64 13.07
CA LYS A 35 17.95 8.05 13.02
C LYS A 35 18.12 9.55 12.73
N GLU A 36 17.16 10.16 12.05
CA GLU A 36 17.15 11.59 11.75
C GLU A 36 16.50 12.43 12.86
N GLY A 37 16.02 11.81 13.93
CA GLY A 37 15.41 12.50 15.05
C GLY A 37 13.91 12.78 14.90
N PHE A 38 13.21 12.00 14.06
CA PHE A 38 11.77 12.08 13.84
C PHE A 38 11.04 10.80 14.33
N PRO A 39 11.08 10.47 15.63
CA PRO A 39 10.50 9.22 16.13
C PRO A 39 8.97 9.12 15.98
N LYS A 40 8.23 10.23 15.93
CA LYS A 40 6.78 10.18 15.65
C LYS A 40 6.51 9.85 14.19
N ILE A 41 7.29 10.39 13.27
CA ILE A 41 7.22 10.03 11.84
C ILE A 41 7.62 8.55 11.67
N GLY A 42 8.64 8.09 12.39
CA GLY A 42 9.01 6.67 12.43
C GLY A 42 7.84 5.78 12.87
N ARG A 43 7.10 6.19 13.93
CA ARG A 43 5.90 5.48 14.36
C ARG A 43 4.79 5.51 13.32
N LEU A 44 4.58 6.63 12.64
CA LEU A 44 3.60 6.73 11.56
C LEU A 44 3.93 5.75 10.43
N PHE A 45 5.17 5.72 9.94
CA PHE A 45 5.57 4.75 8.93
C PHE A 45 5.34 3.31 9.37
N ARG A 46 5.62 2.95 10.63
CA ARG A 46 5.34 1.59 11.13
C ARG A 46 3.85 1.29 11.21
N ALA A 47 3.03 2.28 11.57
CA ALA A 47 1.58 2.11 11.63
C ALA A 47 1.00 1.88 10.22
N VAL A 48 1.43 2.66 9.23
CA VAL A 48 1.02 2.47 7.84
C VAL A 48 1.58 1.15 7.32
N ALA A 49 2.85 0.81 7.57
CA ALA A 49 3.39 -0.50 7.20
C ALA A 49 2.54 -1.68 7.72
N TYR A 50 2.00 -1.58 8.92
CA TYR A 50 1.09 -2.60 9.43
C TYR A 50 -0.24 -2.64 8.66
N ALA A 51 -0.77 -1.48 8.24
CA ALA A 51 -1.97 -1.43 7.39
C ALA A 51 -1.72 -2.12 6.04
N GLU A 52 -0.56 -1.87 5.40
CA GLU A 52 -0.19 -2.54 4.14
C GLU A 52 -0.04 -4.06 4.30
N GLN A 53 0.46 -4.53 5.44
CA GLN A 53 0.47 -5.96 5.76
C GLN A 53 -0.95 -6.53 5.79
N VAL A 54 -1.90 -5.81 6.38
CA VAL A 54 -3.31 -6.23 6.44
C VAL A 54 -3.93 -6.24 5.04
N HIS A 55 -3.68 -5.21 4.22
CA HIS A 55 -4.15 -5.15 2.83
C HIS A 55 -3.61 -6.33 2.02
N ALA A 56 -2.28 -6.52 2.03
CA ALA A 56 -1.63 -7.65 1.34
C ALA A 56 -2.24 -9.00 1.75
N THR A 57 -2.38 -9.23 3.06
CA THR A 57 -2.94 -10.47 3.59
C THR A 57 -4.38 -10.69 3.12
N ASN A 58 -5.20 -9.64 3.13
CA ASN A 58 -6.59 -9.72 2.67
C ASN A 58 -6.67 -10.04 1.18
N HIS A 59 -5.84 -9.41 0.34
CA HIS A 59 -5.80 -9.71 -1.09
C HIS A 59 -5.37 -11.15 -1.35
N PHE A 60 -4.35 -11.63 -0.62
CA PHE A 60 -3.86 -13.00 -0.71
C PHE A 60 -4.94 -14.03 -0.33
N VAL A 61 -5.64 -13.81 0.78
CA VAL A 61 -6.72 -14.69 1.25
C VAL A 61 -7.88 -14.73 0.25
N VAL A 62 -8.26 -13.58 -0.31
CA VAL A 62 -9.34 -13.51 -1.30
C VAL A 62 -8.94 -14.20 -2.59
N LEU A 63 -7.70 -14.06 -3.03
CA LEU A 63 -7.19 -14.76 -4.20
C LEU A 63 -7.32 -16.27 -4.06
N ASN A 64 -6.98 -16.83 -2.87
CA ASN A 64 -7.15 -18.23 -2.49
C ASN A 64 -6.89 -19.21 -3.66
N GLY A 65 -5.76 -18.99 -4.33
CA GLY A 65 -5.34 -19.83 -5.45
C GLY A 65 -4.66 -21.11 -5.01
N ASP A 66 -4.38 -21.98 -5.96
CA ASP A 66 -3.56 -23.17 -5.73
C ASP A 66 -2.13 -22.76 -5.35
N VAL A 67 -1.50 -23.60 -4.52
CA VAL A 67 -0.08 -23.45 -4.22
C VAL A 67 0.74 -23.77 -5.47
N ALA A 68 1.27 -22.73 -6.11
CA ALA A 68 2.06 -22.85 -7.32
C ALA A 68 3.12 -21.73 -7.35
N ASP A 69 4.24 -22.01 -8.02
CA ASP A 69 5.24 -21.00 -8.27
C ASP A 69 4.70 -19.95 -9.24
N THR A 70 4.69 -18.71 -8.82
CA THR A 70 4.26 -17.57 -9.65
C THR A 70 5.25 -16.44 -9.48
N ALA A 71 5.81 -15.94 -10.57
CA ALA A 71 6.59 -14.72 -10.55
C ALA A 71 5.68 -13.53 -10.29
N LEU A 72 6.04 -12.72 -9.30
CA LEU A 72 5.30 -11.53 -8.93
C LEU A 72 6.23 -10.32 -8.97
N THR A 73 5.84 -9.30 -9.71
CA THR A 73 6.50 -7.99 -9.73
C THR A 73 5.47 -6.90 -9.47
N ALA A 74 5.86 -5.89 -8.72
CA ALA A 74 5.02 -4.72 -8.49
C ALA A 74 5.80 -3.45 -8.83
N GLY A 75 5.17 -2.55 -9.56
CA GLY A 75 5.67 -1.21 -9.79
C GLY A 75 5.44 -0.36 -8.54
N ALA A 76 6.49 0.27 -8.01
CA ALA A 76 6.35 1.20 -6.91
C ALA A 76 7.56 2.12 -6.80
N VAL A 77 7.40 3.16 -6.00
CA VAL A 77 8.52 4.01 -5.58
C VAL A 77 9.55 3.17 -4.84
N PHE A 78 10.80 3.24 -5.26
CA PHE A 78 11.89 2.47 -4.68
C PHE A 78 13.07 3.39 -4.36
N GLY A 79 13.62 3.24 -3.18
CA GLY A 79 14.79 3.97 -2.72
C GLY A 79 14.68 4.40 -1.27
N MET A 80 15.79 4.92 -0.73
CA MET A 80 15.87 5.45 0.63
C MET A 80 16.61 6.77 0.58
N LYS A 81 15.93 7.83 1.01
CA LYS A 81 16.39 9.19 1.05
C LYS A 81 16.27 9.79 2.46
N GLU A 82 16.34 11.10 2.60
CA GLU A 82 15.98 11.78 3.83
C GLU A 82 14.48 11.66 4.11
N THR A 83 14.09 11.78 5.37
CA THR A 83 12.70 11.52 5.81
C THR A 83 11.67 12.33 5.02
N ALA A 84 11.91 13.62 4.78
CA ALA A 84 10.98 14.45 4.02
C ALA A 84 10.80 14.00 2.57
N GLU A 85 11.84 13.46 1.93
CA GLU A 85 11.79 12.91 0.57
C GLU A 85 11.14 11.53 0.54
N ASN A 86 11.39 10.69 1.56
CA ASN A 86 10.71 9.41 1.71
C ASN A 86 9.19 9.60 1.85
N LEU A 87 8.76 10.64 2.58
CA LEU A 87 7.35 10.99 2.69
C LEU A 87 6.75 11.43 1.35
N VAL A 88 7.51 12.12 0.47
CA VAL A 88 7.05 12.37 -0.91
C VAL A 88 6.81 11.06 -1.65
N GLY A 89 7.75 10.12 -1.53
CA GLY A 89 7.59 8.79 -2.13
C GLY A 89 6.36 8.04 -1.59
N GLY A 90 6.08 8.15 -0.28
CA GLY A 90 4.85 7.62 0.32
C GLY A 90 3.61 8.27 -0.29
N ILE A 91 3.52 9.59 -0.27
CA ILE A 91 2.38 10.33 -0.86
C ILE A 91 2.14 9.89 -2.31
N MET A 92 3.17 9.82 -3.13
CA MET A 92 3.04 9.41 -4.54
C MET A 92 2.49 7.97 -4.69
N GLY A 93 2.90 7.06 -3.80
CA GLY A 93 2.39 5.69 -3.79
C GLY A 93 0.91 5.65 -3.45
N GLU A 94 0.53 6.23 -2.32
CA GLU A 94 -0.87 6.25 -1.86
C GLU A 94 -1.80 6.97 -2.87
N GLU A 95 -1.35 8.10 -3.45
CA GLU A 95 -2.11 8.81 -4.49
C GLU A 95 -2.33 7.95 -5.75
N HIS A 96 -1.30 7.22 -6.18
CA HIS A 96 -1.44 6.29 -7.30
C HIS A 96 -2.50 5.20 -7.01
N GLU A 97 -2.49 4.67 -5.81
CA GLU A 97 -3.46 3.65 -5.38
C GLU A 97 -4.87 4.20 -5.31
N VAL A 98 -5.02 5.43 -4.80
CA VAL A 98 -6.33 6.11 -4.67
C VAL A 98 -6.89 6.54 -6.03
N GLU A 99 -6.06 7.06 -6.93
CA GLU A 99 -6.52 7.70 -8.15
C GLU A 99 -6.57 6.77 -9.36
N GLN A 100 -5.66 5.78 -9.40
CA GLN A 100 -5.44 4.97 -10.59
C GLN A 100 -5.65 3.47 -10.36
N MET A 101 -5.10 2.89 -9.29
CA MET A 101 -5.05 1.45 -9.11
C MET A 101 -6.37 0.88 -8.57
N TYR A 102 -6.74 1.22 -7.36
CA TYR A 102 -7.92 0.63 -6.70
C TYR A 102 -9.25 0.98 -7.35
N PRO A 103 -9.50 2.18 -7.91
CA PRO A 103 -10.74 2.43 -8.65
C PRO A 103 -10.92 1.48 -9.83
N VAL A 104 -9.87 1.21 -10.59
CA VAL A 104 -9.92 0.27 -11.73
C VAL A 104 -10.16 -1.15 -11.23
N TYR A 105 -9.43 -1.60 -10.22
CA TYR A 105 -9.55 -2.95 -9.68
C TYR A 105 -10.93 -3.20 -9.08
N TYR A 106 -11.47 -2.24 -8.36
CA TYR A 106 -12.80 -2.30 -7.77
C TYR A 106 -13.90 -2.42 -8.83
N GLU A 107 -13.91 -1.55 -9.85
CA GLU A 107 -14.92 -1.57 -10.90
C GLU A 107 -14.82 -2.84 -11.78
N ALA A 108 -13.62 -3.34 -12.04
CA ALA A 108 -13.45 -4.60 -12.76
C ALA A 108 -13.99 -5.78 -11.95
N ALA A 109 -13.66 -5.88 -10.66
CA ALA A 109 -14.17 -6.92 -9.77
C ALA A 109 -15.70 -6.85 -9.65
N LYS A 110 -16.26 -5.65 -9.59
CA LYS A 110 -17.70 -5.41 -9.57
C LYS A 110 -18.37 -5.88 -10.86
N PHE A 111 -17.83 -5.51 -12.01
CA PHE A 111 -18.33 -5.96 -13.32
C PHE A 111 -18.29 -7.49 -13.45
N GLN A 112 -17.27 -8.11 -12.92
CA GLN A 112 -17.08 -9.56 -12.96
C GLN A 112 -17.85 -10.33 -11.84
N GLY A 113 -18.51 -9.61 -10.93
CA GLY A 113 -19.27 -10.22 -9.85
C GLY A 113 -18.42 -10.84 -8.72
N GLU A 114 -17.15 -10.47 -8.62
CA GLU A 114 -16.17 -10.95 -7.63
C GLU A 114 -16.29 -10.16 -6.32
N LYS A 115 -17.32 -10.45 -5.54
CA LYS A 115 -17.72 -9.67 -4.35
C LYS A 115 -16.65 -9.55 -3.28
N ASP A 116 -15.89 -10.60 -3.04
CA ASP A 116 -14.85 -10.59 -2.02
C ASP A 116 -13.63 -9.75 -2.46
N ALA A 117 -13.26 -9.82 -3.74
CA ALA A 117 -12.24 -8.94 -4.32
C ALA A 117 -12.68 -7.48 -4.28
N MET A 118 -13.91 -7.19 -4.69
CA MET A 118 -14.50 -5.87 -4.62
C MET A 118 -14.43 -5.29 -3.19
N ARG A 119 -14.77 -6.10 -2.19
CA ARG A 119 -14.74 -5.69 -0.79
C ARG A 119 -13.32 -5.36 -0.30
N THR A 120 -12.33 -6.20 -0.59
CA THR A 120 -10.96 -5.96 -0.15
C THR A 120 -10.34 -4.76 -0.84
N PHE A 121 -10.57 -4.54 -2.14
CA PHE A 121 -10.13 -3.34 -2.86
C PHE A 121 -10.79 -2.07 -2.31
N HIS A 122 -12.08 -2.14 -1.94
CA HIS A 122 -12.77 -1.00 -1.34
C HIS A 122 -12.16 -0.58 0.00
N PHE A 123 -11.88 -1.53 0.89
CA PHE A 123 -11.31 -1.20 2.19
C PHE A 123 -9.90 -0.64 2.09
N ALA A 124 -9.05 -1.22 1.24
CA ALA A 124 -7.74 -0.66 0.96
C ALA A 124 -7.86 0.77 0.43
N LEU A 125 -8.64 1.01 -0.64
CA LEU A 125 -8.88 2.35 -1.17
C LEU A 125 -9.27 3.40 -0.12
N GLN A 126 -10.09 3.03 0.88
CA GLN A 126 -10.47 3.98 1.93
C GLN A 126 -9.31 4.25 2.90
N ALA A 127 -8.46 3.27 3.16
CA ALA A 127 -7.29 3.43 4.01
C ALA A 127 -6.23 4.31 3.34
N GLU A 128 -5.93 4.08 2.04
CA GLU A 128 -4.89 4.82 1.30
C GLU A 128 -5.19 6.32 1.24
N LYS A 129 -6.47 6.71 1.20
CA LYS A 129 -6.85 8.14 1.32
C LYS A 129 -6.39 8.76 2.63
N GLN A 130 -6.47 8.01 3.72
CA GLN A 130 -6.01 8.48 5.04
C GLN A 130 -4.47 8.46 5.12
N HIS A 131 -3.82 7.45 4.58
CA HIS A 131 -2.38 7.35 4.54
C HIS A 131 -1.76 8.54 3.80
N ALA A 132 -2.27 8.90 2.63
CA ALA A 132 -1.81 10.06 1.86
C ALA A 132 -1.89 11.36 2.68
N GLU A 133 -3.01 11.61 3.38
CA GLU A 133 -3.18 12.79 4.23
C GLU A 133 -2.21 12.79 5.41
N LEU A 134 -2.04 11.65 6.08
CA LEU A 134 -1.11 11.50 7.19
C LEU A 134 0.35 11.76 6.76
N PHE A 135 0.75 11.25 5.59
CA PHE A 135 2.08 11.49 5.05
C PHE A 135 2.29 12.94 4.65
N ARG A 136 1.27 13.62 4.10
CA ARG A 136 1.34 15.07 3.82
C ARG A 136 1.57 15.87 5.11
N ALA A 137 0.81 15.61 6.14
CA ALA A 137 0.96 16.28 7.44
C ALA A 137 2.33 16.02 8.07
N ALA A 138 2.80 14.77 8.04
CA ALA A 138 4.12 14.38 8.54
C ALA A 138 5.25 15.08 7.76
N ARG A 139 5.10 15.25 6.45
CA ARG A 139 6.08 15.95 5.61
C ARG A 139 6.24 17.42 6.01
N GLU A 140 5.14 18.11 6.28
CA GLU A 140 5.20 19.49 6.77
C GLU A 140 5.96 19.58 8.11
N CYS A 141 5.75 18.61 9.01
CA CYS A 141 6.51 18.52 10.25
C CYS A 141 8.01 18.30 10.00
N ALA A 142 8.37 17.36 9.12
CA ALA A 142 9.76 17.09 8.78
C ALA A 142 10.47 18.31 8.18
N LEU A 143 9.81 19.03 7.26
CA LEU A 143 10.35 20.26 6.65
C LEU A 143 10.53 21.37 7.68
N ALA A 144 9.65 21.48 8.66
CA ALA A 144 9.75 22.42 9.77
C ALA A 144 10.76 21.97 10.86
N LYS A 145 11.45 20.83 10.68
CA LYS A 145 12.31 20.17 11.68
C LYS A 145 11.59 19.94 13.01
N LYS A 146 10.33 19.59 12.94
CA LYS A 146 9.48 19.19 14.07
C LYS A 146 9.10 17.71 13.93
N ASP A 147 8.93 17.05 15.09
CA ASP A 147 8.47 15.67 15.13
C ASP A 147 7.09 15.59 15.78
#